data_50d8b58543cffa839a5b2e0edb4732f3
#
_entry.id   50d8b58543cffa839a5b2e0edb4732f3
#
_cell.length_a   1.000
_cell.length_b   1.000
_cell.length_c   1.000
_cell.angle_alpha   90.00
_cell.angle_beta   90.00
_cell.angle_gamma   90.00
#
_symmetry.space_group_name_H-M   'P 1'
#
loop_
_entity.id
_entity.type
_entity.pdbx_description
1 polymer ?
#
loop_
_entity_poly.entity_id
_entity_poly.type
_entity_poly.pdbx_seq_one_letter_code
_entity_poly.pdbx_strand_id
1 'polypeptide(L)'
;MIAFPISGPLSLGDLLDRAFRLYRARFSLFVRTAALFLVPVSIVSGLLTGTFITDYLDALTALGASSGEPSEAALFRIFGGMLGFGAGLFLLGLISLLLNGIVTLALTSQGIGALHGESQTVGEGVRRAWRRFWPFVRMSILQILAYLAATIGVLIPLGILFFLVIVVAGAVGMSLDTFDNAAGVVAFVGLGLLFLCGYVLALILIMLPTLYLSARWVVAVPALVNEEWGAREALRRSWALTAGNVRRSVGYVVLLWLVSALVVSFPVGIFQQALVIFLTPSALGAATSISTAIGSLFSVLWVPFNVGAIVLLYYDLRVRKESYDLELRIDQMAAEMEEDQMEEDQREEKEEDPAEN
;
A
#
# COMPACT_ATOMS: atom_id res chain seq x y z
N MET A 1 24.03 20.67 4.94
CA MET A 1 23.63 19.27 4.71
C MET A 1 22.86 18.78 5.93
N ILE A 2 21.60 18.36 5.81
CA ILE A 2 20.87 17.79 6.95
C ILE A 2 21.10 16.28 6.86
N ALA A 3 22.21 15.80 7.40
CA ALA A 3 22.34 14.39 7.70
C ALA A 3 21.36 14.06 8.82
N PHE A 4 20.53 13.05 8.64
CA PHE A 4 19.68 12.50 9.70
C PHE A 4 20.45 11.37 10.40
N PRO A 5 21.30 11.65 11.40
CA PRO A 5 22.08 10.59 12.05
C PRO A 5 21.11 9.65 12.77
N ILE A 6 21.13 8.38 12.37
CA ILE A 6 20.41 7.33 13.07
C ILE A 6 21.29 6.88 14.24
N SER A 7 21.28 7.66 15.30
CA SER A 7 22.13 7.49 16.47
C SER A 7 21.48 6.63 17.56
N GLY A 8 20.99 5.43 17.18
CA GLY A 8 20.42 4.48 18.13
C GLY A 8 18.97 4.07 17.87
N PRO A 9 18.43 3.11 18.63
CA PRO A 9 17.08 2.58 18.45
C PRO A 9 16.01 3.63 18.77
N LEU A 10 15.07 3.83 17.83
CA LEU A 10 14.02 4.85 17.90
C LEU A 10 12.73 4.30 18.53
N SER A 11 11.89 5.14 19.14
CA SER A 11 10.51 4.79 19.44
C SER A 11 9.64 4.81 18.18
N LEU A 12 8.41 4.25 18.19
CA LEU A 12 7.49 4.33 17.05
C LEU A 12 7.07 5.78 16.73
N GLY A 13 6.93 6.61 17.79
CA GLY A 13 6.64 8.03 17.63
C GLY A 13 7.80 8.80 16.97
N ASP A 14 9.04 8.54 17.41
CA ASP A 14 10.24 9.15 16.81
C ASP A 14 10.41 8.78 15.35
N LEU A 15 10.06 7.53 14.96
CA LEU A 15 10.06 7.10 13.56
C LEU A 15 9.10 7.92 12.71
N LEU A 16 7.87 8.15 13.21
CA LEU A 16 6.90 8.99 12.50
C LEU A 16 7.34 10.45 12.41
N ASP A 17 7.86 11.00 13.50
CA ASP A 17 8.35 12.38 13.52
C ASP A 17 9.53 12.57 12.54
N ARG A 18 10.47 11.64 12.53
CA ARG A 18 11.57 11.65 11.55
C ARG A 18 11.08 11.45 10.12
N ALA A 19 10.08 10.58 9.90
CA ALA A 19 9.46 10.41 8.58
C ALA A 19 8.82 11.70 8.09
N PHE A 20 8.14 12.41 8.98
CA PHE A 20 7.53 13.70 8.67
C PHE A 20 8.58 14.78 8.35
N ARG A 21 9.68 14.82 9.13
CA ARG A 21 10.80 15.74 8.85
C ARG A 21 11.48 15.43 7.52
N LEU A 22 11.75 14.16 7.21
CA LEU A 22 12.29 13.72 5.92
C LEU A 22 11.36 14.13 4.77
N TYR A 23 10.07 13.85 4.92
CA TYR A 23 9.06 14.21 3.94
C TYR A 23 9.01 15.73 3.67
N ARG A 24 8.98 16.55 4.74
CA ARG A 24 9.02 18.02 4.62
C ARG A 24 10.30 18.53 3.95
N ALA A 25 11.44 17.97 4.31
CA ALA A 25 12.73 18.38 3.77
C ALA A 25 12.86 18.14 2.25
N ARG A 26 12.21 17.10 1.72
CA ARG A 26 12.25 16.72 0.30
C ARG A 26 10.86 16.70 -0.36
N PHE A 27 9.92 17.48 0.18
CA PHE A 27 8.51 17.47 -0.22
C PHE A 27 8.31 17.59 -1.73
N SER A 28 8.91 18.61 -2.36
CA SER A 28 8.75 18.87 -3.79
C SER A 28 9.25 17.70 -4.67
N LEU A 29 10.38 17.09 -4.31
CA LEU A 29 10.92 15.93 -5.03
C LEU A 29 9.98 14.73 -4.93
N PHE A 30 9.57 14.39 -3.71
CA PHE A 30 8.75 13.22 -3.43
C PHE A 30 7.36 13.33 -4.06
N VAL A 31 6.72 14.50 -3.93
CA VAL A 31 5.38 14.74 -4.50
C VAL A 31 5.44 14.75 -6.03
N ARG A 32 6.46 15.37 -6.65
CA ARG A 32 6.61 15.34 -8.12
C ARG A 32 6.82 13.91 -8.63
N THR A 33 7.62 13.10 -7.94
CA THR A 33 7.84 11.70 -8.32
C THR A 33 6.56 10.88 -8.22
N ALA A 34 5.78 11.05 -7.15
CA ALA A 34 4.50 10.36 -6.98
C ALA A 34 3.45 10.83 -8.00
N ALA A 35 3.32 12.17 -8.19
CA ALA A 35 2.33 12.76 -9.08
C ALA A 35 2.53 12.33 -10.53
N LEU A 36 3.77 12.22 -10.99
CA LEU A 36 4.10 11.83 -12.37
C LEU A 36 3.41 10.54 -12.81
N PHE A 37 3.25 9.59 -11.91
CA PHE A 37 2.69 8.27 -12.22
C PHE A 37 1.26 8.10 -11.68
N LEU A 38 0.98 8.59 -10.47
CA LEU A 38 -0.33 8.36 -9.82
C LEU A 38 -1.44 9.20 -10.43
N VAL A 39 -1.16 10.45 -10.83
CA VAL A 39 -2.20 11.35 -11.37
C VAL A 39 -2.77 10.84 -12.71
N PRO A 40 -1.95 10.47 -13.73
CA PRO A 40 -2.49 9.94 -14.98
C PRO A 40 -3.34 8.67 -14.78
N VAL A 41 -2.87 7.74 -13.95
CA VAL A 41 -3.62 6.51 -13.63
C VAL A 41 -4.96 6.84 -13.00
N SER A 42 -5.00 7.78 -12.07
CA SER A 42 -6.23 8.17 -11.37
C SER A 42 -7.24 8.85 -12.28
N ILE A 43 -6.77 9.67 -13.22
CA ILE A 43 -7.65 10.29 -14.22
C ILE A 43 -8.32 9.20 -15.07
N VAL A 44 -7.53 8.27 -15.61
CA VAL A 44 -8.06 7.17 -16.43
C VAL A 44 -9.00 6.28 -15.62
N SER A 45 -8.64 5.97 -14.36
CA SER A 45 -9.48 5.19 -13.45
C SER A 45 -10.80 5.89 -13.15
N GLY A 46 -10.76 7.19 -12.86
CA GLY A 46 -11.95 8.00 -12.58
C GLY A 46 -12.90 8.06 -13.78
N LEU A 47 -12.35 8.31 -14.98
CA LEU A 47 -13.14 8.34 -16.22
C LEU A 47 -13.77 6.98 -16.50
N LEU A 48 -13.01 5.89 -16.41
CA LEU A 48 -13.53 4.53 -16.64
C LEU A 48 -14.64 4.18 -15.66
N THR A 49 -14.46 4.47 -14.38
CA THR A 49 -15.47 4.19 -13.35
C THR A 49 -16.71 5.07 -13.51
N GLY A 50 -16.53 6.35 -13.81
CA GLY A 50 -17.64 7.29 -13.97
C GLY A 50 -18.49 6.98 -15.18
N THR A 51 -17.91 6.66 -16.34
CA THR A 51 -18.66 6.26 -17.54
C THR A 51 -19.45 4.97 -17.30
N PHE A 52 -18.79 3.97 -16.68
CA PHE A 52 -19.49 2.72 -16.36
C PHE A 52 -20.70 2.94 -15.43
N ILE A 53 -20.55 3.75 -14.38
CA ILE A 53 -21.67 4.03 -13.46
C ILE A 53 -22.82 4.70 -14.20
N THR A 54 -22.54 5.65 -15.07
CA THR A 54 -23.56 6.30 -15.89
C THR A 54 -24.30 5.28 -16.77
N ASP A 55 -23.56 4.50 -17.55
CA ASP A 55 -24.13 3.51 -18.47
C ASP A 55 -24.94 2.43 -17.72
N TYR A 56 -24.44 2.02 -16.54
CA TYR A 56 -25.11 1.02 -15.69
C TYR A 56 -26.44 1.53 -15.12
N LEU A 57 -26.46 2.78 -14.62
CA LEU A 57 -27.69 3.41 -14.11
C LEU A 57 -28.70 3.64 -15.20
N ASP A 58 -28.29 4.07 -16.40
CA ASP A 58 -29.15 4.23 -17.55
C ASP A 58 -29.78 2.89 -17.97
N ALA A 59 -29.00 1.81 -17.97
CA ALA A 59 -29.49 0.48 -18.26
C ALA A 59 -30.48 -0.03 -17.19
N LEU A 60 -30.24 0.24 -15.91
CA LEU A 60 -31.17 -0.11 -14.82
C LEU A 60 -32.48 0.69 -14.92
N THR A 61 -32.42 1.99 -15.23
CA THR A 61 -33.62 2.82 -15.39
C THR A 61 -34.46 2.37 -16.58
N ALA A 62 -33.82 1.98 -17.68
CA ALA A 62 -34.49 1.41 -18.83
C ALA A 62 -35.20 0.07 -18.53
N LEU A 63 -34.60 -0.77 -17.68
CA LEU A 63 -35.23 -2.00 -17.18
C LEU A 63 -36.43 -1.72 -16.29
N GLY A 64 -36.33 -0.77 -15.35
CA GLY A 64 -37.40 -0.39 -14.45
C GLY A 64 -38.61 0.29 -15.18
N ALA A 65 -38.36 0.93 -16.31
CA ALA A 65 -39.40 1.55 -17.13
C ALA A 65 -40.15 0.54 -18.07
N SER A 66 -39.58 -0.65 -18.29
CA SER A 66 -40.22 -1.71 -19.06
C SER A 66 -41.28 -2.42 -18.22
N SER A 67 -42.56 -2.32 -18.62
CA SER A 67 -43.71 -2.95 -17.93
C SER A 67 -43.86 -4.45 -18.25
N GLY A 68 -42.84 -5.11 -18.76
CA GLY A 68 -42.81 -6.53 -19.14
C GLY A 68 -41.53 -7.24 -18.76
N GLU A 69 -41.36 -8.47 -19.25
CA GLU A 69 -40.08 -9.20 -19.08
C GLU A 69 -38.91 -8.41 -19.66
N PRO A 70 -37.75 -8.40 -18.99
CA PRO A 70 -36.55 -7.72 -19.48
C PRO A 70 -36.21 -8.21 -20.89
N SER A 71 -36.03 -7.31 -21.84
CA SER A 71 -35.60 -7.72 -23.18
C SER A 71 -34.19 -8.34 -23.12
N GLU A 72 -34.00 -9.40 -23.94
CA GLU A 72 -32.67 -10.03 -24.03
C GLU A 72 -31.56 -9.02 -24.35
N ALA A 73 -31.87 -8.01 -25.16
CA ALA A 73 -30.96 -6.93 -25.51
C ALA A 73 -30.55 -6.08 -24.29
N ALA A 74 -31.49 -5.82 -23.36
CA ALA A 74 -31.19 -5.05 -22.12
C ALA A 74 -30.32 -5.87 -21.17
N LEU A 75 -30.62 -7.15 -21.00
CA LEU A 75 -29.79 -8.05 -20.22
C LEU A 75 -28.37 -8.17 -20.80
N PHE A 76 -28.27 -8.35 -22.13
CA PHE A 76 -26.98 -8.46 -22.80
C PHE A 76 -26.13 -7.17 -22.65
N ARG A 77 -26.79 -5.99 -22.71
CA ARG A 77 -26.11 -4.69 -22.47
C ARG A 77 -25.56 -4.59 -21.07
N ILE A 78 -26.31 -5.00 -20.04
CA ILE A 78 -25.87 -4.97 -18.65
C ILE A 78 -24.70 -5.95 -18.44
N PHE A 79 -24.86 -7.22 -18.82
CA PHE A 79 -23.82 -8.22 -18.64
C PHE A 79 -22.57 -7.90 -19.47
N GLY A 80 -22.74 -7.46 -20.72
CA GLY A 80 -21.64 -7.03 -21.57
C GLY A 80 -20.89 -5.81 -21.01
N GLY A 81 -21.64 -4.84 -20.48
CA GLY A 81 -21.09 -3.67 -19.79
C GLY A 81 -20.30 -4.06 -18.52
N MET A 82 -20.84 -4.96 -17.71
CA MET A 82 -20.14 -5.47 -16.51
C MET A 82 -18.86 -6.22 -16.87
N LEU A 83 -18.87 -7.06 -17.90
CA LEU A 83 -17.69 -7.76 -18.38
C LEU A 83 -16.64 -6.80 -18.93
N GLY A 84 -17.07 -5.83 -19.76
CA GLY A 84 -16.19 -4.79 -20.33
C GLY A 84 -15.53 -3.92 -19.24
N PHE A 85 -16.33 -3.50 -18.27
CA PHE A 85 -15.83 -2.75 -17.11
C PHE A 85 -14.87 -3.58 -16.25
N GLY A 86 -15.23 -4.84 -15.95
CA GLY A 86 -14.37 -5.75 -15.21
C GLY A 86 -13.02 -5.99 -15.91
N ALA A 87 -13.04 -6.20 -17.23
CA ALA A 87 -11.83 -6.32 -18.04
C ALA A 87 -11.01 -5.01 -18.04
N GLY A 88 -11.66 -3.86 -18.16
CA GLY A 88 -11.04 -2.54 -18.09
C GLY A 88 -10.38 -2.29 -16.73
N LEU A 89 -11.07 -2.59 -15.63
CA LEU A 89 -10.51 -2.48 -14.28
C LEU A 89 -9.34 -3.46 -14.06
N PHE A 90 -9.43 -4.67 -14.60
CA PHE A 90 -8.34 -5.64 -14.50
C PHE A 90 -7.07 -5.15 -15.21
N LEU A 91 -7.18 -4.69 -16.45
CA LEU A 91 -6.05 -4.13 -17.20
C LEU A 91 -5.49 -2.88 -16.53
N LEU A 92 -6.36 -1.97 -16.11
CA LEU A 92 -5.94 -0.77 -15.38
C LEU A 92 -5.29 -1.13 -14.05
N GLY A 93 -5.78 -2.15 -13.35
CA GLY A 93 -5.19 -2.69 -12.13
C GLY A 93 -3.76 -3.21 -12.35
N LEU A 94 -3.53 -3.95 -13.44
CA LEU A 94 -2.19 -4.41 -13.81
C LEU A 94 -1.23 -3.24 -14.10
N ILE A 95 -1.68 -2.27 -14.88
CA ILE A 95 -0.90 -1.06 -15.18
C ILE A 95 -0.59 -0.29 -13.89
N SER A 96 -1.60 -0.10 -13.03
CA SER A 96 -1.46 0.56 -11.73
C SER A 96 -0.48 -0.15 -10.82
N LEU A 97 -0.49 -1.47 -10.78
CA LEU A 97 0.44 -2.29 -10.00
C LEU A 97 1.89 -2.04 -10.45
N LEU A 98 2.14 -2.04 -11.76
CA LEU A 98 3.47 -1.81 -12.31
C LEU A 98 3.95 -0.37 -12.06
N LEU A 99 3.10 0.62 -12.28
CA LEU A 99 3.44 2.03 -12.07
C LEU A 99 3.64 2.35 -10.57
N ASN A 100 2.80 1.83 -9.69
CA ASN A 100 3.02 1.92 -8.24
C ASN A 100 4.34 1.26 -7.81
N GLY A 101 4.74 0.17 -8.46
CA GLY A 101 6.04 -0.46 -8.27
C GLY A 101 7.20 0.50 -8.58
N ILE A 102 7.16 1.16 -9.73
CA ILE A 102 8.17 2.16 -10.13
C ILE A 102 8.20 3.33 -9.15
N VAL A 103 7.04 3.85 -8.75
CA VAL A 103 6.92 4.93 -7.75
C VAL A 103 7.54 4.51 -6.42
N THR A 104 7.20 3.35 -5.92
CA THR A 104 7.70 2.83 -4.64
C THR A 104 9.23 2.66 -4.67
N LEU A 105 9.77 2.09 -5.74
CA LEU A 105 11.22 1.94 -5.92
C LEU A 105 11.93 3.29 -6.01
N ALA A 106 11.38 4.24 -6.80
CA ALA A 106 11.96 5.58 -6.97
C ALA A 106 11.96 6.35 -5.65
N LEU A 107 10.84 6.37 -4.93
CA LEU A 107 10.71 7.01 -3.62
C LEU A 107 11.60 6.36 -2.57
N THR A 108 11.73 5.02 -2.59
CA THR A 108 12.66 4.30 -1.69
C THR A 108 14.11 4.72 -1.97
N SER A 109 14.54 4.75 -3.23
CA SER A 109 15.88 5.21 -3.61
C SER A 109 16.12 6.66 -3.20
N GLN A 110 15.16 7.55 -3.43
CA GLN A 110 15.23 8.95 -3.03
C GLN A 110 15.25 9.12 -1.51
N GLY A 111 14.48 8.31 -0.78
CA GLY A 111 14.46 8.30 0.69
C GLY A 111 15.80 7.88 1.26
N ILE A 112 16.38 6.80 0.74
CA ILE A 112 17.72 6.31 1.10
C ILE A 112 18.78 7.38 0.80
N GLY A 113 18.81 7.93 -0.41
CA GLY A 113 19.75 8.98 -0.79
C GLY A 113 19.62 10.24 0.09
N ALA A 114 18.39 10.62 0.45
CA ALA A 114 18.17 11.78 1.34
C ALA A 114 18.72 11.56 2.76
N LEU A 115 18.72 10.32 3.26
CA LEU A 115 19.32 9.98 4.56
C LEU A 115 20.85 10.07 4.51
N HIS A 116 21.46 9.77 3.36
CA HIS A 116 22.91 9.89 3.13
C HIS A 116 23.33 11.30 2.66
N GLY A 117 22.40 12.27 2.63
CA GLY A 117 22.71 13.63 2.21
C GLY A 117 22.81 13.83 0.70
N GLU A 118 22.50 12.81 -0.13
CA GLU A 118 22.51 12.92 -1.59
C GLU A 118 21.39 13.85 -2.09
N SER A 119 21.69 14.66 -3.10
CA SER A 119 20.69 15.39 -3.86
C SER A 119 20.34 14.61 -5.11
N GLN A 120 19.14 14.03 -5.15
CA GLN A 120 18.65 13.30 -6.33
C GLN A 120 17.59 14.10 -7.08
N THR A 121 17.52 13.89 -8.39
CA THR A 121 16.45 14.39 -9.25
C THR A 121 15.36 13.31 -9.42
N VAL A 122 14.17 13.72 -9.91
CA VAL A 122 13.09 12.77 -10.27
C VAL A 122 13.57 11.74 -11.28
N GLY A 123 14.30 12.19 -12.33
CA GLY A 123 14.82 11.31 -13.39
C GLY A 123 15.82 10.27 -12.89
N GLU A 124 16.69 10.64 -11.94
CA GLU A 124 17.65 9.72 -11.33
C GLU A 124 16.94 8.66 -10.48
N GLY A 125 15.97 9.07 -9.68
CA GLY A 125 15.15 8.16 -8.90
C GLY A 125 14.41 7.14 -9.77
N VAL A 126 13.78 7.58 -10.86
CA VAL A 126 13.11 6.71 -11.82
C VAL A 126 14.10 5.78 -12.54
N ARG A 127 15.27 6.29 -12.94
CA ARG A 127 16.32 5.47 -13.59
C ARG A 127 16.85 4.37 -12.66
N ARG A 128 17.06 4.69 -11.37
CA ARG A 128 17.45 3.69 -10.35
C ARG A 128 16.33 2.67 -10.12
N ALA A 129 15.07 3.12 -10.07
CA ALA A 129 13.89 2.25 -9.96
C ALA A 129 13.81 1.26 -11.14
N TRP A 130 14.04 1.72 -12.37
CA TRP A 130 13.98 0.87 -13.55
C TRP A 130 14.99 -0.28 -13.52
N ARG A 131 16.18 -0.07 -12.98
CA ARG A 131 17.19 -1.13 -12.83
C ARG A 131 16.75 -2.24 -11.87
N ARG A 132 15.90 -1.90 -10.88
CA ARG A 132 15.38 -2.82 -9.86
C ARG A 132 13.96 -3.29 -10.15
N PHE A 133 13.39 -2.88 -11.28
CA PHE A 133 12.00 -3.16 -11.62
C PHE A 133 11.72 -4.66 -11.72
N TRP A 134 12.50 -5.42 -12.46
CA TRP A 134 12.27 -6.87 -12.60
C TRP A 134 12.46 -7.66 -11.31
N PRO A 135 13.51 -7.45 -10.50
CA PRO A 135 13.57 -8.02 -9.15
C PRO A 135 12.36 -7.66 -8.28
N PHE A 136 11.88 -6.42 -8.34
CA PHE A 136 10.68 -5.99 -7.63
C PHE A 136 9.42 -6.72 -8.11
N VAL A 137 9.20 -6.84 -9.43
CA VAL A 137 8.04 -7.56 -9.98
C VAL A 137 8.05 -9.02 -9.51
N ARG A 138 9.19 -9.71 -9.59
CA ARG A 138 9.32 -11.07 -9.08
C ARG A 138 9.05 -11.17 -7.58
N MET A 139 9.52 -10.22 -6.80
CA MET A 139 9.26 -10.13 -5.36
C MET A 139 7.77 -9.94 -5.09
N SER A 140 7.10 -9.02 -5.81
CA SER A 140 5.68 -8.76 -5.68
C SER A 140 4.83 -9.97 -6.05
N ILE A 141 5.19 -10.72 -7.11
CA ILE A 141 4.52 -11.97 -7.48
C ILE A 141 4.63 -13.00 -6.34
N LEU A 142 5.81 -13.18 -5.75
CA LEU A 142 6.00 -14.09 -4.63
C LEU A 142 5.16 -13.69 -3.41
N GLN A 143 5.08 -12.38 -3.12
CA GLN A 143 4.23 -11.86 -2.05
C GLN A 143 2.75 -12.10 -2.34
N ILE A 144 2.28 -11.79 -3.55
CA ILE A 144 0.88 -12.02 -3.97
C ILE A 144 0.53 -13.50 -3.84
N LEU A 145 1.38 -14.40 -4.32
CA LEU A 145 1.15 -15.85 -4.20
C LEU A 145 1.07 -16.30 -2.74
N ALA A 146 1.91 -15.75 -1.88
CA ALA A 146 1.87 -16.08 -0.45
C ALA A 146 0.64 -15.52 0.24
N TYR A 147 0.22 -14.27 -0.07
CA TYR A 147 -1.05 -13.72 0.42
C TYR A 147 -2.25 -14.53 -0.07
N LEU A 148 -2.25 -14.91 -1.34
CA LEU A 148 -3.30 -15.73 -1.93
C LEU A 148 -3.37 -17.11 -1.25
N ALA A 149 -2.23 -17.76 -1.05
CA ALA A 149 -2.17 -19.04 -0.35
C ALA A 149 -2.67 -18.92 1.10
N ALA A 150 -2.28 -17.87 1.83
CA ALA A 150 -2.76 -17.62 3.18
C ALA A 150 -4.27 -17.37 3.21
N THR A 151 -4.79 -16.58 2.27
CA THR A 151 -6.23 -16.28 2.16
C THR A 151 -7.04 -17.52 1.80
N ILE A 152 -6.61 -18.30 0.81
CA ILE A 152 -7.25 -19.57 0.40
C ILE A 152 -7.21 -20.58 1.55
N GLY A 153 -6.08 -20.68 2.26
CA GLY A 153 -5.93 -21.54 3.43
C GLY A 153 -6.92 -21.24 4.56
N VAL A 154 -7.43 -20.01 4.65
CA VAL A 154 -8.48 -19.63 5.60
C VAL A 154 -9.88 -19.80 4.98
N LEU A 155 -10.06 -19.37 3.73
CA LEU A 155 -11.38 -19.38 3.07
C LEU A 155 -11.93 -20.80 2.83
N ILE A 156 -11.09 -21.75 2.48
CA ILE A 156 -11.56 -23.14 2.21
C ILE A 156 -12.18 -23.78 3.44
N PRO A 157 -11.50 -23.83 4.62
CA PRO A 157 -12.11 -24.40 5.83
C PRO A 157 -13.39 -23.67 6.28
N LEU A 158 -13.36 -22.33 6.17
CA LEU A 158 -14.54 -21.53 6.50
C LEU A 158 -15.70 -21.75 5.52
N GLY A 159 -15.42 -21.86 4.23
CA GLY A 159 -16.43 -22.18 3.21
C GLY A 159 -17.07 -23.55 3.43
N ILE A 160 -16.26 -24.57 3.79
CA ILE A 160 -16.75 -25.90 4.14
C ILE A 160 -17.65 -25.83 5.40
N LEU A 161 -17.19 -25.14 6.44
CA LEU A 161 -17.97 -24.96 7.68
C LEU A 161 -19.30 -24.27 7.38
N PHE A 162 -19.28 -23.22 6.57
CA PHE A 162 -20.45 -22.44 6.19
C PHE A 162 -21.44 -23.28 5.35
N PHE A 163 -20.93 -24.08 4.41
CA PHE A 163 -21.71 -25.01 3.61
C PHE A 163 -22.39 -26.05 4.51
N LEU A 164 -21.68 -26.62 5.48
CA LEU A 164 -22.25 -27.59 6.43
C LEU A 164 -23.39 -26.97 7.26
N VAL A 165 -23.24 -25.69 7.70
CA VAL A 165 -24.31 -24.96 8.42
C VAL A 165 -25.55 -24.79 7.55
N ILE A 166 -25.41 -24.47 6.25
CA ILE A 166 -26.52 -24.37 5.30
C ILE A 166 -27.22 -25.73 5.13
N VAL A 167 -26.44 -26.78 4.93
CA VAL A 167 -26.99 -28.14 4.76
C VAL A 167 -27.77 -28.58 6.01
N VAL A 168 -27.23 -28.35 7.19
CA VAL A 168 -27.91 -28.66 8.46
C VAL A 168 -29.18 -27.82 8.63
N ALA A 169 -29.12 -26.52 8.35
CA ALA A 169 -30.30 -25.64 8.40
C ALA A 169 -31.41 -26.09 7.43
N GLY A 170 -31.03 -26.50 6.21
CA GLY A 170 -31.97 -27.09 5.23
C GLY A 170 -32.54 -28.42 5.67
N ALA A 171 -31.72 -29.30 6.29
CA ALA A 171 -32.16 -30.59 6.80
C ALA A 171 -33.12 -30.49 8.00
N VAL A 172 -33.00 -29.42 8.80
CA VAL A 172 -33.92 -29.12 9.92
C VAL A 172 -35.26 -28.54 9.45
N GLY A 173 -35.47 -28.41 8.10
CA GLY A 173 -36.74 -27.99 7.54
C GLY A 173 -37.07 -26.50 7.68
N MET A 174 -36.02 -25.66 7.67
CA MET A 174 -36.20 -24.20 7.56
C MET A 174 -36.70 -23.87 6.15
N SER A 175 -38.03 -24.01 5.95
CA SER A 175 -38.72 -23.58 4.73
C SER A 175 -39.19 -22.13 4.84
N LEU A 176 -39.63 -21.52 3.74
CA LEU A 176 -40.20 -20.16 3.74
C LEU A 176 -41.44 -20.03 4.64
N ASP A 177 -42.13 -21.15 4.88
CA ASP A 177 -43.27 -21.22 5.85
C ASP A 177 -42.83 -21.03 7.31
N THR A 178 -41.55 -20.98 7.56
CA THR A 178 -40.94 -20.77 8.90
C THR A 178 -41.30 -19.38 9.48
N PHE A 179 -41.70 -18.42 8.64
CA PHE A 179 -42.13 -17.09 9.11
C PHE A 179 -43.52 -17.03 9.71
N ASP A 180 -44.33 -18.08 9.57
CA ASP A 180 -45.71 -18.09 10.05
C ASP A 180 -45.81 -18.30 11.57
N ASN A 181 -44.70 -18.61 12.24
CA ASN A 181 -44.68 -18.80 13.71
C ASN A 181 -43.46 -18.15 14.36
N ALA A 182 -43.62 -17.76 15.65
CA ALA A 182 -42.59 -17.10 16.43
C ALA A 182 -41.25 -17.92 16.52
N ALA A 183 -41.35 -19.26 16.57
CA ALA A 183 -40.18 -20.13 16.66
C ALA A 183 -39.36 -20.08 15.35
N GLY A 184 -40.01 -20.02 14.21
CA GLY A 184 -39.35 -19.90 12.91
C GLY A 184 -38.67 -18.55 12.75
N VAL A 185 -39.32 -17.46 13.16
CA VAL A 185 -38.70 -16.13 13.15
C VAL A 185 -37.44 -16.10 14.03
N VAL A 186 -37.52 -16.67 15.24
CA VAL A 186 -36.37 -16.79 16.16
C VAL A 186 -35.24 -17.62 15.53
N ALA A 187 -35.55 -18.73 14.86
CA ALA A 187 -34.57 -19.56 14.20
C ALA A 187 -33.90 -18.83 13.04
N PHE A 188 -34.67 -18.10 12.23
CA PHE A 188 -34.13 -17.29 11.13
C PHE A 188 -33.18 -16.17 11.61
N VAL A 189 -33.62 -15.42 12.66
CA VAL A 189 -32.79 -14.39 13.27
C VAL A 189 -31.52 -15.00 13.88
N GLY A 190 -31.65 -16.16 14.57
CA GLY A 190 -30.52 -16.89 15.12
C GLY A 190 -29.51 -17.32 14.05
N LEU A 191 -30.00 -17.83 12.93
CA LEU A 191 -29.17 -18.19 11.78
C LEU A 191 -28.49 -16.93 11.19
N GLY A 192 -29.23 -15.85 11.01
CA GLY A 192 -28.66 -14.58 10.53
C GLY A 192 -27.54 -14.03 11.44
N LEU A 193 -27.72 -14.10 12.75
CA LEU A 193 -26.68 -13.75 13.72
C LEU A 193 -25.46 -14.69 13.62
N LEU A 194 -25.69 -16.00 13.46
CA LEU A 194 -24.61 -16.97 13.25
C LEU A 194 -23.80 -16.65 11.98
N PHE A 195 -24.49 -16.31 10.88
CA PHE A 195 -23.86 -15.88 9.65
C PHE A 195 -23.04 -14.60 9.85
N LEU A 196 -23.58 -13.60 10.53
CA LEU A 196 -22.90 -12.35 10.82
C LEU A 196 -21.65 -12.60 11.68
N CYS A 197 -21.76 -13.38 12.73
CA CYS A 197 -20.62 -13.76 13.58
C CYS A 197 -19.56 -14.55 12.79
N GLY A 198 -20.00 -15.49 11.96
CA GLY A 198 -19.12 -16.25 11.05
C GLY A 198 -18.40 -15.36 10.06
N TYR A 199 -19.09 -14.40 9.47
CA TYR A 199 -18.50 -13.40 8.56
C TYR A 199 -17.44 -12.54 9.25
N VAL A 200 -17.75 -12.00 10.43
CA VAL A 200 -16.79 -11.21 11.22
C VAL A 200 -15.57 -12.06 11.61
N LEU A 201 -15.78 -13.31 12.02
CA LEU A 201 -14.69 -14.23 12.31
C LEU A 201 -13.83 -14.50 11.06
N ALA A 202 -14.47 -14.70 9.90
CA ALA A 202 -13.77 -14.87 8.62
C ALA A 202 -12.88 -13.68 8.29
N LEU A 203 -13.40 -12.46 8.44
CA LEU A 203 -12.63 -11.23 8.22
C LEU A 203 -11.40 -11.17 9.14
N ILE A 204 -11.56 -11.48 10.42
CA ILE A 204 -10.46 -11.49 11.40
C ILE A 204 -9.43 -12.56 11.02
N LEU A 205 -9.89 -13.77 10.70
CA LEU A 205 -9.00 -14.89 10.35
C LEU A 205 -8.22 -14.66 9.04
N ILE A 206 -8.77 -13.90 8.08
CA ILE A 206 -8.06 -13.47 6.86
C ILE A 206 -7.09 -12.32 7.17
N MET A 207 -7.53 -11.37 8.00
CA MET A 207 -6.74 -10.18 8.34
C MET A 207 -5.46 -10.53 9.11
N LEU A 208 -5.49 -11.51 10.02
CA LEU A 208 -4.34 -11.85 10.86
C LEU A 208 -3.13 -12.36 10.06
N PRO A 209 -3.25 -13.37 9.16
CA PRO A 209 -2.13 -13.83 8.35
C PRO A 209 -1.60 -12.75 7.40
N THR A 210 -2.51 -11.97 6.78
CA THR A 210 -2.12 -10.89 5.87
C THR A 210 -1.38 -9.78 6.59
N LEU A 211 -1.81 -9.37 7.78
CA LEU A 211 -1.13 -8.41 8.63
C LEU A 211 0.24 -8.94 9.08
N TYR A 212 0.31 -10.20 9.50
CA TYR A 212 1.56 -10.84 9.90
C TYR A 212 2.58 -10.86 8.74
N LEU A 213 2.17 -11.33 7.54
CA LEU A 213 3.04 -11.34 6.36
C LEU A 213 3.45 -9.93 5.94
N SER A 214 2.53 -8.97 5.96
CA SER A 214 2.82 -7.56 5.67
C SER A 214 3.89 -7.00 6.62
N ALA A 215 3.78 -7.28 7.91
CA ALA A 215 4.77 -6.84 8.90
C ALA A 215 6.13 -7.53 8.73
N ARG A 216 6.15 -8.79 8.28
CA ARG A 216 7.38 -9.56 8.03
C ARG A 216 8.11 -9.08 6.77
N TRP A 217 7.39 -8.56 5.80
CA TRP A 217 7.94 -8.11 4.51
C TRP A 217 7.93 -6.59 4.34
N VAL A 218 7.59 -5.85 5.40
CA VAL A 218 7.47 -4.38 5.35
C VAL A 218 8.73 -3.69 4.84
N VAL A 219 9.91 -4.21 5.18
CA VAL A 219 11.21 -3.65 4.77
C VAL A 219 11.86 -4.36 3.58
N ALA A 220 11.10 -5.22 2.86
CA ALA A 220 11.64 -5.95 1.71
C ALA A 220 12.04 -5.02 0.55
N VAL A 221 11.27 -3.95 0.30
CA VAL A 221 11.58 -2.98 -0.76
C VAL A 221 12.84 -2.16 -0.44
N PRO A 222 12.99 -1.56 0.76
CA PRO A 222 14.26 -0.94 1.14
C PRO A 222 15.46 -1.88 1.06
N ALA A 223 15.33 -3.14 1.50
CA ALA A 223 16.40 -4.13 1.40
C ALA A 223 16.77 -4.43 -0.07
N LEU A 224 15.77 -4.57 -0.95
CA LEU A 224 15.97 -4.80 -2.39
C LEU A 224 16.71 -3.64 -3.06
N VAL A 225 16.41 -2.40 -2.66
CA VAL A 225 17.00 -1.20 -3.29
C VAL A 225 18.38 -0.90 -2.71
N ASN A 226 18.53 -0.98 -1.38
CA ASN A 226 19.76 -0.58 -0.67
C ASN A 226 20.89 -1.62 -0.76
N GLU A 227 20.54 -2.90 -0.60
CA GLU A 227 21.51 -4.00 -0.57
C GLU A 227 21.66 -4.70 -1.93
N GLU A 228 20.98 -4.21 -2.95
CA GLU A 228 21.00 -4.72 -4.32
C GLU A 228 20.66 -6.22 -4.49
N TRP A 229 19.92 -6.78 -3.55
CA TRP A 229 19.50 -8.17 -3.51
C TRP A 229 18.54 -8.57 -4.64
N GLY A 230 18.47 -9.88 -4.92
CA GLY A 230 17.40 -10.48 -5.72
C GLY A 230 16.07 -10.56 -4.96
N ALA A 231 15.00 -10.95 -5.65
CA ALA A 231 13.64 -11.00 -5.09
C ALA A 231 13.51 -11.87 -3.84
N ARG A 232 14.05 -13.09 -3.87
CA ARG A 232 13.98 -14.04 -2.75
C ARG A 232 14.86 -13.62 -1.59
N GLU A 233 16.05 -13.12 -1.90
CA GLU A 233 16.99 -12.64 -0.90
C GLU A 233 16.42 -11.43 -0.15
N ALA A 234 15.81 -10.46 -0.86
CA ALA A 234 15.17 -9.30 -0.24
C ALA A 234 14.04 -9.70 0.72
N LEU A 235 13.19 -10.67 0.33
CA LEU A 235 12.16 -11.21 1.23
C LEU A 235 12.75 -11.91 2.44
N ARG A 236 13.79 -12.73 2.24
CA ARG A 236 14.50 -13.41 3.34
C ARG A 236 15.20 -12.40 4.26
N ARG A 237 15.79 -11.36 3.68
CA ARG A 237 16.42 -10.27 4.42
C ARG A 237 15.41 -9.52 5.29
N SER A 238 14.27 -9.13 4.73
CA SER A 238 13.19 -8.51 5.49
C SER A 238 12.69 -9.41 6.62
N TRP A 239 12.55 -10.70 6.35
CA TRP A 239 12.17 -11.69 7.35
C TRP A 239 13.21 -11.80 8.47
N ALA A 240 14.50 -11.78 8.14
CA ALA A 240 15.60 -11.81 9.09
C ALA A 240 15.65 -10.52 9.95
N LEU A 241 15.51 -9.34 9.35
CA LEU A 241 15.52 -8.05 10.07
C LEU A 241 14.34 -7.91 11.04
N THR A 242 13.16 -8.38 10.64
CA THR A 242 11.96 -8.32 11.50
C THR A 242 11.93 -9.42 12.57
N ALA A 243 12.77 -10.47 12.47
CA ALA A 243 12.83 -11.53 13.48
C ALA A 243 13.28 -10.97 14.83
N GLY A 244 12.56 -11.28 15.91
CA GLY A 244 12.75 -10.72 17.24
C GLY A 244 12.02 -9.39 17.49
N ASN A 245 11.69 -8.63 16.42
CA ASN A 245 11.00 -7.34 16.49
C ASN A 245 9.62 -7.36 15.77
N VAL A 246 8.99 -8.53 15.64
CA VAL A 246 7.72 -8.70 14.89
C VAL A 246 6.61 -7.83 15.45
N ARG A 247 6.43 -7.79 16.79
CA ARG A 247 5.41 -6.95 17.44
C ARG A 247 5.57 -5.47 17.08
N ARG A 248 6.80 -5.01 17.02
CA ARG A 248 7.14 -3.64 16.62
C ARG A 248 6.79 -3.39 15.15
N SER A 249 7.18 -4.29 14.25
CA SER A 249 6.85 -4.19 12.83
C SER A 249 5.34 -4.23 12.59
N VAL A 250 4.60 -5.11 13.28
CA VAL A 250 3.13 -5.14 13.25
C VAL A 250 2.56 -3.82 13.75
N GLY A 251 3.01 -3.35 14.93
CA GLY A 251 2.55 -2.08 15.49
C GLY A 251 2.78 -0.90 14.55
N TYR A 252 3.93 -0.87 13.86
CA TYR A 252 4.23 0.19 12.91
C TYR A 252 3.37 0.11 11.65
N VAL A 253 3.16 -1.07 11.10
CA VAL A 253 2.26 -1.29 9.95
C VAL A 253 0.83 -0.88 10.31
N VAL A 254 0.33 -1.30 11.48
CA VAL A 254 -1.00 -0.90 11.96
C VAL A 254 -1.09 0.61 12.14
N LEU A 255 -0.07 1.23 12.72
CA LEU A 255 -0.02 2.68 12.89
C LEU A 255 -0.06 3.42 11.55
N LEU A 256 0.71 2.99 10.55
CA LEU A 256 0.66 3.55 9.21
C LEU A 256 -0.72 3.35 8.55
N TRP A 257 -1.37 2.20 8.75
CA TRP A 257 -2.73 1.97 8.26
C TRP A 257 -3.75 2.89 8.93
N LEU A 258 -3.65 3.09 10.25
CA LEU A 258 -4.54 4.00 10.98
C LEU A 258 -4.36 5.45 10.51
N VAL A 259 -3.12 5.89 10.34
CA VAL A 259 -2.85 7.24 9.82
C VAL A 259 -3.35 7.37 8.37
N SER A 260 -3.15 6.35 7.53
CA SER A 260 -3.70 6.32 6.17
C SER A 260 -5.22 6.36 6.16
N ALA A 261 -5.87 5.60 7.02
CA ALA A 261 -7.33 5.61 7.14
C ALA A 261 -7.85 7.00 7.53
N LEU A 262 -7.19 7.65 8.49
CA LEU A 262 -7.59 8.97 8.97
C LEU A 262 -7.33 10.08 7.93
N VAL A 263 -6.15 10.04 7.28
CA VAL A 263 -5.70 11.14 6.39
C VAL A 263 -6.22 10.99 4.97
N VAL A 264 -6.39 9.76 4.49
CA VAL A 264 -6.79 9.47 3.10
C VAL A 264 -8.21 8.92 3.03
N SER A 265 -8.46 7.77 3.67
CA SER A 265 -9.71 7.03 3.44
C SER A 265 -10.92 7.74 4.03
N PHE A 266 -10.80 8.32 5.22
CA PHE A 266 -11.91 8.98 5.91
C PHE A 266 -12.39 10.26 5.19
N PRO A 267 -11.51 11.23 4.81
CA PRO A 267 -11.94 12.40 4.07
C PRO A 267 -12.55 12.09 2.70
N VAL A 268 -11.92 11.15 1.96
CA VAL A 268 -12.42 10.72 0.66
C VAL A 268 -13.75 9.99 0.79
N GLY A 269 -13.91 9.13 1.79
CA GLY A 269 -15.15 8.41 2.06
C GLY A 269 -16.30 9.34 2.44
N ILE A 270 -16.08 10.32 3.30
CA ILE A 270 -17.10 11.34 3.65
C ILE A 270 -17.52 12.12 2.40
N PHE A 271 -16.53 12.57 1.61
CA PHE A 271 -16.81 13.30 0.37
C PHE A 271 -17.65 12.46 -0.60
N GLN A 272 -17.28 11.18 -0.78
CA GLN A 272 -18.01 10.26 -1.66
C GLN A 272 -19.45 10.02 -1.18
N GLN A 273 -19.66 9.80 0.12
CA GLN A 273 -21.00 9.65 0.69
C GLN A 273 -21.85 10.91 0.56
N ALA A 274 -21.26 12.08 0.75
CA ALA A 274 -21.95 13.35 0.53
C ALA A 274 -22.43 13.48 -0.93
N LEU A 275 -21.58 13.11 -1.91
CA LEU A 275 -21.97 13.13 -3.33
C LEU A 275 -23.16 12.19 -3.60
N VAL A 276 -23.17 10.99 -3.04
CA VAL A 276 -24.28 10.02 -3.21
C VAL A 276 -25.58 10.55 -2.61
N ILE A 277 -25.53 11.25 -1.49
CA ILE A 277 -26.74 11.75 -0.80
C ILE A 277 -27.32 12.99 -1.50
N PHE A 278 -26.46 13.90 -1.97
CA PHE A 278 -26.88 15.21 -2.46
C PHE A 278 -27.03 15.29 -3.99
N LEU A 279 -26.56 14.30 -4.75
CA LEU A 279 -26.61 14.34 -6.21
C LEU A 279 -27.71 13.43 -6.77
N THR A 280 -28.21 13.83 -7.93
CA THR A 280 -29.15 13.02 -8.72
C THR A 280 -28.43 11.81 -9.33
N PRO A 281 -29.16 10.71 -9.61
CA PRO A 281 -28.57 9.53 -10.25
C PRO A 281 -27.77 9.84 -11.53
N SER A 282 -28.26 10.80 -12.34
CA SER A 282 -27.61 11.23 -13.59
C SER A 282 -26.24 11.91 -13.36
N ALA A 283 -25.99 12.47 -12.18
CA ALA A 283 -24.73 13.13 -11.84
C ALA A 283 -23.73 12.20 -11.15
N LEU A 284 -24.13 10.99 -10.74
CA LEU A 284 -23.29 10.07 -9.97
C LEU A 284 -22.04 9.61 -10.73
N GLY A 285 -22.10 9.43 -12.04
CA GLY A 285 -20.93 9.08 -12.85
C GLY A 285 -19.85 10.16 -12.82
N ALA A 286 -20.22 11.43 -13.06
CA ALA A 286 -19.32 12.56 -12.97
C ALA A 286 -18.79 12.75 -11.53
N ALA A 287 -19.66 12.59 -10.53
CA ALA A 287 -19.30 12.67 -9.12
C ALA A 287 -18.25 11.61 -8.72
N THR A 288 -18.38 10.40 -9.22
CA THR A 288 -17.44 9.31 -8.98
C THR A 288 -16.09 9.62 -9.63
N SER A 289 -16.08 10.16 -10.85
CA SER A 289 -14.84 10.60 -11.52
C SER A 289 -14.10 11.66 -10.69
N ILE A 290 -14.83 12.66 -10.20
CA ILE A 290 -14.28 13.75 -9.36
C ILE A 290 -13.76 13.20 -8.03
N SER A 291 -14.53 12.31 -7.38
CA SER A 291 -14.13 11.67 -6.13
C SER A 291 -12.83 10.86 -6.29
N THR A 292 -12.69 10.12 -7.40
CA THR A 292 -11.47 9.39 -7.72
C THR A 292 -10.27 10.33 -7.93
N ALA A 293 -10.48 11.45 -8.62
CA ALA A 293 -9.44 12.46 -8.80
C ALA A 293 -9.00 13.09 -7.47
N ILE A 294 -9.93 13.42 -6.58
CA ILE A 294 -9.63 13.93 -5.23
C ILE A 294 -8.88 12.88 -4.42
N GLY A 295 -9.35 11.61 -4.43
CA GLY A 295 -8.67 10.51 -3.76
C GLY A 295 -7.21 10.33 -4.22
N SER A 296 -6.93 10.58 -5.50
CA SER A 296 -5.58 10.53 -6.04
C SER A 296 -4.67 11.62 -5.49
N LEU A 297 -5.18 12.84 -5.28
CA LEU A 297 -4.41 13.91 -4.66
C LEU A 297 -3.97 13.54 -3.25
N PHE A 298 -4.86 12.97 -2.44
CA PHE A 298 -4.50 12.44 -1.12
C PHE A 298 -3.46 11.32 -1.22
N SER A 299 -3.57 10.43 -2.21
CA SER A 299 -2.61 9.34 -2.43
C SER A 299 -1.23 9.87 -2.85
N VAL A 300 -1.17 10.89 -3.71
CA VAL A 300 0.08 11.55 -4.13
C VAL A 300 0.83 12.16 -2.93
N LEU A 301 0.10 12.66 -1.95
CA LEU A 301 0.69 13.20 -0.72
C LEU A 301 1.06 12.08 0.28
N TRP A 302 0.23 11.05 0.38
CA TRP A 302 0.41 9.99 1.38
C TRP A 302 1.49 8.97 1.01
N VAL A 303 1.54 8.53 -0.26
CA VAL A 303 2.47 7.46 -0.69
C VAL A 303 3.93 7.80 -0.41
N PRO A 304 4.44 9.02 -0.70
CA PRO A 304 5.82 9.36 -0.37
C PRO A 304 6.12 9.35 1.12
N PHE A 305 5.18 9.83 1.94
CA PHE A 305 5.31 9.77 3.40
C PHE A 305 5.42 8.32 3.89
N ASN A 306 4.51 7.46 3.43
CA ASN A 306 4.48 6.04 3.80
C ASN A 306 5.78 5.33 3.41
N VAL A 307 6.29 5.56 2.20
CA VAL A 307 7.56 4.97 1.74
C VAL A 307 8.73 5.48 2.57
N GLY A 308 8.80 6.78 2.85
CA GLY A 308 9.82 7.36 3.73
C GLY A 308 9.80 6.77 5.14
N ALA A 309 8.60 6.57 5.69
CA ALA A 309 8.39 5.92 6.97
C ALA A 309 8.91 4.47 7.00
N ILE A 310 8.67 3.70 5.93
CA ILE A 310 9.17 2.33 5.78
C ILE A 310 10.70 2.29 5.64
N VAL A 311 11.28 3.23 4.92
CA VAL A 311 12.75 3.37 4.81
C VAL A 311 13.38 3.61 6.18
N LEU A 312 12.79 4.49 7.00
CA LEU A 312 13.27 4.73 8.37
C LEU A 312 13.13 3.50 9.28
N LEU A 313 12.02 2.75 9.16
CA LEU A 313 11.87 1.48 9.87
C LEU A 313 12.96 0.47 9.48
N TYR A 314 13.32 0.40 8.18
CA TYR A 314 14.40 -0.46 7.71
C TYR A 314 15.72 -0.15 8.41
N TYR A 315 16.10 1.13 8.50
CA TYR A 315 17.33 1.53 9.19
C TYR A 315 17.25 1.32 10.71
N ASP A 316 16.11 1.58 11.35
CA ASP A 316 15.90 1.29 12.78
C ASP A 316 16.07 -0.22 13.09
N LEU A 317 15.56 -1.10 12.21
CA LEU A 317 15.74 -2.54 12.36
C LEU A 317 17.20 -2.98 12.13
N ARG A 318 17.93 -2.33 11.21
CA ARG A 318 19.37 -2.56 11.03
C ARG A 318 20.18 -2.14 12.26
N VAL A 319 19.93 -0.95 12.79
CA VAL A 319 20.58 -0.49 14.03
C VAL A 319 20.36 -1.48 15.17
N ARG A 320 19.14 -1.95 15.36
CA ARG A 320 18.80 -2.90 16.44
C ARG A 320 19.43 -4.28 16.27
N LYS A 321 19.69 -4.71 15.06
CA LYS A 321 20.11 -6.09 14.76
C LYS A 321 21.57 -6.22 14.40
N GLU A 322 22.14 -5.21 13.79
CA GLU A 322 23.46 -5.22 13.16
C GLU A 322 24.38 -4.17 13.76
N SER A 323 23.90 -3.40 14.75
CA SER A 323 24.68 -2.28 15.32
C SER A 323 25.17 -1.30 14.25
N TYR A 324 24.33 -1.09 13.24
CA TYR A 324 24.65 -0.26 12.07
C TYR A 324 25.10 1.17 12.43
N ASP A 325 24.69 1.67 13.60
CA ASP A 325 25.13 2.94 14.16
C ASP A 325 26.64 2.94 14.51
N LEU A 326 27.20 1.78 14.87
CA LEU A 326 28.64 1.64 15.11
C LEU A 326 29.43 1.64 13.79
N GLU A 327 28.92 0.96 12.75
CA GLU A 327 29.55 1.00 11.43
C GLU A 327 29.64 2.43 10.91
N LEU A 328 28.54 3.19 10.96
CA LEU A 328 28.52 4.59 10.54
C LEU A 328 29.49 5.49 11.32
N ARG A 329 29.65 5.25 12.62
CA ARG A 329 30.63 6.01 13.44
C ARG A 329 32.07 5.68 13.09
N ILE A 330 32.34 4.41 12.80
CA ILE A 330 33.68 3.97 12.36
C ILE A 330 34.03 4.62 11.03
N ASP A 331 33.10 4.60 10.06
CA ASP A 331 33.30 5.22 8.75
C ASP A 331 33.49 6.74 8.85
N GLN A 332 32.77 7.42 9.76
CA GLN A 332 32.95 8.85 10.01
C GLN A 332 34.32 9.15 10.63
N MET A 333 34.74 8.38 11.64
CA MET A 333 36.05 8.55 12.25
C MET A 333 37.20 8.24 11.27
N ALA A 334 37.00 7.26 10.38
CA ALA A 334 37.98 6.97 9.32
C ALA A 334 38.11 8.12 8.33
N ALA A 335 36.99 8.71 7.91
CA ALA A 335 36.97 9.87 7.02
C ALA A 335 37.60 11.12 7.67
N GLU A 336 37.32 11.36 8.96
CA GLU A 336 37.93 12.45 9.72
C GLU A 336 39.46 12.27 9.82
N MET A 337 39.93 11.04 10.08
CA MET A 337 41.38 10.75 10.11
C MET A 337 42.05 10.92 8.75
N GLU A 338 41.35 10.56 7.64
CA GLU A 338 41.90 10.78 6.30
C GLU A 338 41.97 12.29 5.96
N GLU A 339 40.99 13.09 6.39
CA GLU A 339 41.01 14.55 6.22
C GLU A 339 42.16 15.18 7.01
N ASP A 340 42.34 14.79 8.27
CA ASP A 340 43.41 15.28 9.14
C ASP A 340 44.78 14.94 8.56
N GLN A 341 44.97 13.69 8.04
CA GLN A 341 46.22 13.27 7.40
C GLN A 341 46.51 14.08 6.14
N MET A 342 45.52 14.31 5.30
CA MET A 342 45.71 15.13 4.09
C MET A 342 46.04 16.59 4.42
N GLU A 343 45.49 17.13 5.50
CA GLU A 343 45.84 18.49 5.94
C GLU A 343 47.27 18.55 6.51
N GLU A 344 47.72 17.49 7.21
CA GLU A 344 49.07 17.40 7.75
C GLU A 344 50.11 17.27 6.64
N ASP A 345 49.88 16.38 5.66
CA ASP A 345 50.72 16.25 4.46
C ASP A 345 50.80 17.56 3.65
N GLN A 346 49.71 18.29 3.49
CA GLN A 346 49.72 19.59 2.81
C GLN A 346 50.46 20.69 3.59
N ARG A 347 50.52 20.60 4.93
CA ARG A 347 51.32 21.52 5.77
C ARG A 347 52.79 21.21 5.67
N GLU A 348 53.17 19.93 5.69
CA GLU A 348 54.56 19.50 5.52
C GLU A 348 55.10 19.89 4.13
N GLU A 349 54.32 19.68 3.07
CA GLU A 349 54.69 20.07 1.70
C GLU A 349 54.89 21.58 1.56
N LYS A 350 54.09 22.42 2.25
CA LYS A 350 54.24 23.87 2.27
C LYS A 350 55.44 24.36 3.13
N GLU A 351 55.84 23.60 4.12
CA GLU A 351 57.02 23.90 4.93
C GLU A 351 58.34 23.47 4.24
N GLU A 352 58.29 22.41 3.40
CA GLU A 352 59.46 21.95 2.62
C GLU A 352 59.75 22.80 1.40
N ASP A 353 58.78 23.52 0.84
CA ASP A 353 58.96 24.41 -0.34
C ASP A 353 58.67 25.91 0.00
N PRO A 354 59.57 26.57 0.79
CA PRO A 354 59.42 27.98 1.14
C PRO A 354 59.85 28.95 0.00
N ALA A 355 60.10 28.45 -1.22
CA ALA A 355 60.72 29.24 -2.28
C ALA A 355 59.76 29.85 -3.33
N GLU A 356 58.44 29.69 -3.20
CA GLU A 356 57.43 30.28 -4.08
C GLU A 356 56.65 31.49 -3.50
N ASN A 357 57.18 32.21 -2.49
CA ASN A 357 56.63 33.48 -2.05
C ASN A 357 57.57 34.66 -2.18
#